data_a243fc0e314f917f15fa0420462f243b
#
_entry.id   a243fc0e314f917f15fa0420462f243b
#
_cell.length_a   1.000
_cell.length_b   1.000
_cell.length_c   1.000
_cell.angle_alpha   90.00
_cell.angle_beta   90.00
_cell.angle_gamma   90.00
#
_symmetry.space_group_name_H-M   'P 1'
#
loop_
_entity.id
_entity.type
_entity.pdbx_description
1 polymer ?
#
loop_
_entity_poly.entity_id
_entity_poly.type
_entity_poly.pdbx_seq_one_letter_code
_entity_poly.pdbx_strand_id
1 'polypeptide(L)' 'MKARETVLSRRLASAATVSDWRSLKAGDRVEILKHAQVLAAGEVEEVSVSGNVLWLVPVGPSETQLFLKSDGVQVRRS' A
#
# COMPACT_ATOMS: atom_id res chain seq x y z
N MET A 1 -23.29 -10.08 16.29
CA MET A 1 -23.22 -9.07 15.23
C MET A 1 -21.95 -8.26 15.29
N LYS A 2 -21.72 -7.59 16.41
CA LYS A 2 -20.54 -6.75 16.51
C LYS A 2 -19.23 -7.53 16.44
N ALA A 3 -19.22 -8.72 17.05
CA ALA A 3 -18.04 -9.56 16.98
C ALA A 3 -17.71 -9.94 15.53
N ARG A 4 -18.75 -10.19 14.74
CA ARG A 4 -18.58 -10.51 13.34
C ARG A 4 -17.98 -9.34 12.59
N GLU A 5 -18.49 -8.15 12.85
CA GLU A 5 -17.96 -6.96 12.18
C GLU A 5 -16.50 -6.74 12.52
N THR A 6 -16.15 -6.94 13.79
CA THR A 6 -14.77 -6.79 14.22
C THR A 6 -13.84 -7.78 13.51
N VAL A 7 -14.28 -9.04 13.43
CA VAL A 7 -13.50 -10.07 12.77
C VAL A 7 -13.34 -9.74 11.30
N LEU A 8 -14.41 -9.29 10.66
CA LEU A 8 -14.36 -8.92 9.25
C LEU A 8 -13.39 -7.77 9.01
N SER A 9 -13.41 -6.77 9.88
CA SER A 9 -12.51 -5.63 9.75
C SER A 9 -11.05 -6.06 9.83
N ARG A 10 -10.74 -6.93 10.79
CA ARG A 10 -9.37 -7.42 10.92
C ARG A 10 -8.96 -8.24 9.71
N ARG A 11 -9.87 -9.05 9.21
CA ARG A 11 -9.58 -9.86 8.02
C ARG A 11 -9.30 -8.99 6.81
N LEU A 12 -10.10 -7.94 6.64
CA LEU A 12 -9.90 -7.02 5.54
C LEU A 12 -8.56 -6.29 5.67
N ALA A 13 -8.20 -5.88 6.88
CA ALA A 13 -6.94 -5.21 7.10
C ALA A 13 -5.77 -6.13 6.76
N SER A 14 -5.83 -7.39 7.17
CA SER A 14 -4.78 -8.35 6.84
C SER A 14 -4.72 -8.60 5.34
N ALA A 15 -5.88 -8.79 4.71
CA ALA A 15 -5.94 -9.05 3.28
C ALA A 15 -5.50 -7.85 2.46
N ALA A 16 -5.53 -6.66 3.04
CA ALA A 16 -5.14 -5.45 2.33
C ALA A 16 -3.62 -5.29 2.21
N THR A 17 -2.86 -6.01 3.01
CA THR A 17 -1.39 -5.95 2.93
C THR A 17 -0.90 -6.71 1.71
N VAL A 18 -0.05 -6.07 0.94
CA VAL A 18 0.44 -6.61 -0.32
C VAL A 18 1.90 -7.01 -0.16
N SER A 19 2.18 -8.31 -0.18
CA SER A 19 3.55 -8.79 -0.07
C SER A 19 4.27 -8.81 -1.42
N ASP A 20 3.55 -9.07 -2.48
CA ASP A 20 4.11 -9.07 -3.83
C ASP A 20 3.63 -7.82 -4.56
N TRP A 21 4.53 -6.85 -4.70
CA TRP A 21 4.17 -5.58 -5.33
C TRP A 21 3.80 -5.71 -6.80
N ARG A 22 4.21 -6.80 -7.43
CA ARG A 22 3.86 -7.02 -8.84
C ARG A 22 2.35 -7.22 -9.04
N SER A 23 1.64 -7.51 -7.95
CA SER A 23 0.18 -7.63 -8.02
C SER A 23 -0.53 -6.28 -8.02
N LEU A 24 0.20 -5.19 -7.76
CA LEU A 24 -0.36 -3.85 -7.78
C LEU A 24 -0.45 -3.35 -9.20
N LYS A 25 -1.47 -2.53 -9.46
CA LYS A 25 -1.71 -1.95 -10.78
C LYS A 25 -1.84 -0.45 -10.66
N ALA A 26 -1.54 0.25 -11.74
CA ALA A 26 -1.74 1.68 -11.80
C ALA A 26 -3.18 2.02 -11.42
N GLY A 27 -3.34 2.98 -10.53
CA GLY A 27 -4.65 3.39 -10.04
C GLY A 27 -5.08 2.72 -8.75
N ASP A 28 -4.40 1.68 -8.31
CA ASP A 28 -4.71 1.06 -7.02
C ASP A 28 -4.47 2.05 -5.90
N ARG A 29 -5.41 2.14 -4.97
CA ARG A 29 -5.24 3.01 -3.80
C ARG A 29 -4.55 2.24 -2.70
N VAL A 30 -3.49 2.83 -2.18
CA VAL A 30 -2.65 2.15 -1.19
C VAL A 30 -2.15 3.12 -0.15
N GLU A 31 -1.70 2.53 0.96
CA GLU A 31 -0.96 3.24 2.00
C GLU A 31 0.41 2.61 2.11
N ILE A 32 1.42 3.44 2.31
CA ILE A 32 2.79 2.98 2.52
C ILE A 32 3.08 3.10 4.01
N LEU A 33 3.52 1.99 4.61
CA LEU A 33 3.76 1.94 6.04
C LEU A 33 5.19 1.51 6.32
N LYS A 34 5.70 1.99 7.45
CA LYS A 34 6.97 1.51 7.99
C LYS A 34 6.86 1.58 9.50
N HIS A 35 7.22 0.48 10.18
CA HIS A 35 7.11 0.40 11.64
C HIS A 35 5.69 0.74 12.11
N ALA A 36 4.70 0.22 11.39
CA ALA A 36 3.28 0.42 11.69
C ALA A 36 2.81 1.86 11.58
N GLN A 37 3.60 2.74 10.97
CA GLN A 37 3.21 4.12 10.74
C GLN A 37 2.98 4.35 9.26
N VAL A 38 1.93 5.10 8.94
CA VAL A 38 1.64 5.47 7.57
C VAL A 38 2.57 6.59 7.15
N LEU A 39 3.40 6.33 6.16
CA LEU A 39 4.32 7.32 5.62
C LEU A 39 3.69 8.12 4.49
N ALA A 40 2.82 7.48 3.71
CA ALA A 40 2.20 8.12 2.56
C ALA A 40 0.96 7.33 2.17
N ALA A 41 0.06 7.98 1.47
CA ALA A 41 -1.14 7.34 0.94
C ALA A 41 -1.41 7.96 -0.43
N GLY A 42 -1.94 7.16 -1.34
CA GLY A 42 -2.24 7.66 -2.68
C GLY A 42 -2.54 6.53 -3.62
N GLU A 43 -2.27 6.78 -4.89
CA GLU A 43 -2.51 5.80 -5.95
C GLU A 43 -1.20 5.34 -6.54
N VAL A 44 -1.14 4.07 -6.86
CA VAL A 44 0.02 3.51 -7.56
C VAL A 44 0.08 4.11 -8.95
N GLU A 45 1.22 4.66 -9.30
CA GLU A 45 1.47 5.10 -10.66
C GLU A 45 2.06 3.95 -11.47
N GLU A 46 3.06 3.29 -10.89
CA GLU A 46 3.75 2.23 -11.58
C GLU A 46 4.48 1.36 -10.56
N VAL A 47 4.71 0.10 -10.93
CA VAL A 47 5.56 -0.81 -10.16
C VAL A 47 6.57 -1.39 -11.15
N SER A 48 7.83 -1.50 -10.72
CA SER A 48 8.86 -2.06 -11.56
C SER A 48 8.57 -3.54 -11.87
N VAL A 49 9.10 -4.01 -12.98
CA VAL A 49 8.91 -5.41 -13.39
C VAL A 49 9.36 -6.37 -12.30
N SER A 50 10.42 -6.03 -11.60
CA SER A 50 10.94 -6.85 -10.51
C SER A 50 10.05 -6.84 -9.27
N GLY A 51 9.16 -5.84 -9.15
CA GLY A 51 8.35 -5.68 -7.95
C GLY A 51 9.09 -5.05 -6.79
N ASN A 52 10.23 -4.44 -7.04
CA ASN A 52 11.06 -3.87 -5.98
C ASN A 52 10.96 -2.36 -5.84
N VAL A 53 10.35 -1.70 -6.82
CA VAL A 53 10.21 -0.24 -6.83
C VAL A 53 8.75 0.10 -7.12
N LEU A 54 8.23 1.05 -6.35
CA LEU A 54 6.85 1.52 -6.52
C LEU A 54 6.87 3.04 -6.62
N TRP A 55 6.17 3.55 -7.63
CA TRP A 55 5.95 4.98 -7.78
C TRP A 55 4.53 5.28 -7.34
N LEU A 56 4.40 6.20 -6.39
CA LEU A 56 3.13 6.57 -5.77
C LEU A 56 2.81 8.02 -6.07
N VAL A 57 1.57 8.26 -6.52
CA VAL A 57 1.02 9.61 -6.61
C VAL A 57 0.31 9.86 -5.28
N PRO A 58 0.89 10.65 -4.37
CA PRO A 58 0.28 10.84 -3.06
C PRO A 58 -0.97 11.68 -3.14
N VAL A 59 -1.80 11.56 -2.12
CA VAL A 59 -3.00 12.40 -1.99
C VAL A 59 -2.56 13.84 -1.79
N GLY A 60 -3.22 14.77 -2.49
CA GLY A 60 -2.92 16.18 -2.37
C GLY A 60 -1.96 16.65 -3.45
N PRO A 61 -1.51 17.92 -3.36
CA PRO A 61 -0.68 18.53 -4.41
C PRO A 61 0.80 18.20 -4.24
N SER A 62 1.13 16.95 -4.03
CA SER A 62 2.52 16.52 -3.87
C SER A 62 2.98 15.79 -5.13
N GLU A 63 4.28 15.75 -5.30
CA GLU A 63 4.88 15.07 -6.43
C GLU A 63 4.90 13.57 -6.21
N THR A 64 5.00 12.82 -7.31
CA THR A 64 5.16 11.37 -7.26
C THR A 64 6.34 11.00 -6.37
N GLN A 65 6.12 10.02 -5.52
CA GLN A 65 7.13 9.52 -4.59
C GLN A 65 7.53 8.10 -4.98
N LEU A 66 8.80 7.79 -4.76
CA LEU A 66 9.37 6.49 -5.08
C LEU A 66 9.67 5.74 -3.79
N PHE A 67 9.25 4.48 -3.73
CA PHE A 67 9.52 3.61 -2.58
C PHE A 67 10.24 2.36 -3.03
N LEU A 68 11.23 1.96 -2.26
CA LEU A 68 11.99 0.74 -2.51
C LEU A 68 11.56 -0.33 -1.52
N LYS A 69 11.29 -1.52 -2.03
CA LYS A 69 10.90 -2.63 -1.18
C LYS A 69 12.00 -2.97 -0.18
N SER A 70 13.25 -2.80 -0.59
CA SER A 70 14.41 -3.06 0.27
C SER A 70 14.50 -2.12 1.47
N ASP A 71 13.77 -1.02 1.45
CA ASP A 71 13.75 -0.09 2.58
C ASP A 71 12.88 -0.58 3.73
N GLY A 72 12.24 -1.72 3.58
CA GLY A 72 11.41 -2.28 4.63
C GLY A 72 10.03 -1.67 4.74
N VAL A 73 9.60 -0.94 3.73
CA VAL A 73 8.23 -0.40 3.72
C VAL A 73 7.24 -1.48 3.33
N GLN A 74 6.03 -1.34 3.83
CA GLN A 74 4.93 -2.24 3.51
C GLN A 74 3.86 -1.46 2.77
N VAL A 75 3.13 -2.15 1.92
CA VAL A 75 2.04 -1.56 1.15
C VAL A 75 0.74 -2.22 1.59
N ARG A 76 -0.24 -1.39 1.88
CA ARG A 76 -1.57 -1.86 2.27
C ARG A 76 -2.59 -1.24 1.33
N ARG A 77 -3.50 -2.05 0.81
CA ARG A 77 -4.59 -1.51 -0.02
C ARG A 77 -5.56 -0.72 0.86
N SER A 78 -6.00 0.40 0.32
CA SER A 78 -6.99 1.22 1.03
C SER A 78 -8.40 0.71 0.82
#